data_734ded122862d349ec9e6609bfd0b2e8
#
_entry.id   734ded122862d349ec9e6609bfd0b2e8
#
_cell.length_a   1.000
_cell.length_b   1.000
_cell.length_c   1.000
_cell.angle_alpha   90.00
_cell.angle_beta   90.00
_cell.angle_gamma   90.00
#
_symmetry.space_group_name_H-M   'P 1'
#
loop_
_entity.id
_entity.type
_entity.pdbx_description
1 polymer ?
#
loop_
_entity_poly.entity_id
_entity_poly.type
_entity_poly.pdbx_seq_one_letter_code
_entity_poly.pdbx_strand_id
1 'polypeptide(L)'
;MKKIFKYLVPSLVTLVLLAIVFWCNDLYPFGVNSIVQVDADYQFIPVLYRIYDFLHGNASVIYDDIGLGNSIYTSMIIQGSIFSPITWLVYFVKRSEIINFFNILVIIKMCLLSLTSYIYIKNTYKVSNFYQILFSVIYTFNGWVLLNYFNIMWLDSVILFPLIVLFLDKLLFENKYMGYIITLSLSLIISYYISAFILIFIVFYSFIRLSLFKKDNYKKVILMLGISTLISLFISSFSVIPSVYQTILSSRLSNNSNYPLFGCTINKIIYFMGNYLAIILFSMLMFKMGKDRKNVINLLVLFILFFIGVIFEPINLALHFGSHWSFPYRYSFITNFILIMGSLYYIENFCHISKHIID
;
A
#
# COMPACT_ATOMS: atom_id res chain seq x y z
N MET A 1 -0.30 -25.47 -15.26
CA MET A 1 0.50 -24.38 -15.84
C MET A 1 -0.34 -23.24 -16.40
N LYS A 2 -1.31 -23.44 -17.31
CA LYS A 2 -2.13 -22.36 -17.93
C LYS A 2 -2.88 -21.47 -16.92
N LYS A 3 -3.33 -21.98 -15.76
CA LYS A 3 -4.02 -21.16 -14.72
C LYS A 3 -3.06 -20.23 -13.99
N ILE A 4 -1.86 -20.67 -13.64
CA ILE A 4 -0.86 -19.84 -12.93
C ILE A 4 -0.37 -18.71 -13.84
N PHE A 5 -0.15 -18.99 -15.12
CA PHE A 5 0.30 -18.00 -16.09
C PHE A 5 -0.65 -16.80 -16.19
N LYS A 6 -1.97 -17.01 -16.12
CA LYS A 6 -2.97 -15.93 -16.13
C LYS A 6 -2.79 -14.93 -14.97
N TYR A 7 -2.31 -15.38 -13.80
CA TYR A 7 -2.04 -14.49 -12.67
C TYR A 7 -0.79 -13.65 -12.84
N LEU A 8 0.17 -14.10 -13.64
CA LEU A 8 1.42 -13.38 -13.88
C LEU A 8 1.30 -12.31 -14.98
N VAL A 9 0.24 -12.35 -15.80
CA VAL A 9 0.05 -11.38 -16.90
C VAL A 9 0.14 -9.91 -16.45
N PRO A 10 -0.54 -9.46 -15.37
CA PRO A 10 -0.42 -8.06 -14.94
C PRO A 10 1.01 -7.68 -14.55
N SER A 11 1.73 -8.58 -13.85
CA SER A 11 3.14 -8.37 -13.50
C SER A 11 4.02 -8.29 -14.73
N LEU A 12 3.76 -9.11 -15.75
CA LEU A 12 4.52 -9.05 -17.02
C LEU A 12 4.25 -7.74 -17.76
N VAL A 13 3.00 -7.27 -17.80
CA VAL A 13 2.68 -5.96 -18.39
C VAL A 13 3.41 -4.85 -17.63
N THR A 14 3.37 -4.88 -16.30
CA THR A 14 4.10 -3.93 -15.45
C THR A 14 5.60 -3.98 -15.71
N LEU A 15 6.18 -5.17 -15.81
CA LEU A 15 7.61 -5.37 -16.10
C LEU A 15 7.99 -4.78 -17.45
N VAL A 16 7.18 -5.02 -18.50
CA VAL A 16 7.44 -4.46 -19.85
C VAL A 16 7.38 -2.93 -19.83
N LEU A 17 6.38 -2.33 -19.16
CA LEU A 17 6.27 -0.88 -19.04
C LEU A 17 7.48 -0.29 -18.29
N LEU A 18 7.88 -0.91 -17.18
CA LEU A 18 9.07 -0.48 -16.43
C LEU A 18 10.36 -0.65 -17.27
N ALA A 19 10.50 -1.77 -18.00
CA ALA A 19 11.64 -2.00 -18.87
C ALA A 19 11.78 -0.92 -19.95
N ILE A 20 10.67 -0.48 -20.55
CA ILE A 20 10.66 0.63 -21.51
C ILE A 20 11.12 1.92 -20.84
N VAL A 21 10.55 2.27 -19.66
CA VAL A 21 10.93 3.48 -18.92
C VAL A 21 12.41 3.45 -18.55
N PHE A 22 12.90 2.32 -18.05
CA PHE A 22 14.31 2.15 -17.64
C PHE A 22 15.25 2.25 -18.82
N TRP A 23 14.89 1.62 -19.94
CA TRP A 23 15.68 1.71 -21.18
C TRP A 23 15.74 3.14 -21.73
N CYS A 24 14.60 3.85 -21.79
CA CYS A 24 14.56 5.23 -22.30
C CYS A 24 15.33 6.24 -21.44
N ASN A 25 15.63 5.91 -20.17
CA ASN A 25 16.33 6.80 -19.23
C ASN A 25 17.73 6.29 -18.84
N ASP A 26 18.27 5.32 -19.56
CA ASP A 26 19.59 4.72 -19.28
C ASP A 26 19.72 4.22 -17.82
N LEU A 27 18.63 3.69 -17.25
CA LEU A 27 18.61 3.16 -15.89
C LEU A 27 19.08 1.70 -15.86
N TYR A 28 19.79 1.33 -14.81
CA TYR A 28 20.18 -0.08 -14.62
C TYR A 28 18.94 -1.00 -14.56
N PRO A 29 18.90 -2.14 -15.29
CA PRO A 29 20.01 -2.85 -15.97
C PRO A 29 20.30 -2.43 -17.43
N PHE A 30 19.62 -1.46 -17.99
CA PHE A 30 19.78 -1.06 -19.40
C PHE A 30 20.83 0.03 -19.61
N GLY A 31 21.26 0.70 -18.55
CA GLY A 31 22.26 1.75 -18.54
C GLY A 31 22.97 1.89 -17.21
N VAL A 32 23.65 3.02 -17.00
CA VAL A 32 24.53 3.27 -15.83
C VAL A 32 23.82 4.07 -14.72
N ASN A 33 22.67 4.66 -15.02
CA ASN A 33 21.95 5.51 -14.08
C ASN A 33 21.15 4.68 -13.05
N SER A 34 20.89 5.26 -11.88
CA SER A 34 20.09 4.66 -10.82
C SER A 34 18.87 5.53 -10.50
N ILE A 35 17.78 4.90 -10.04
CA ILE A 35 16.60 5.57 -9.50
C ILE A 35 16.76 5.99 -8.03
N VAL A 36 17.92 5.76 -7.44
CA VAL A 36 18.21 6.15 -6.06
C VAL A 36 18.17 7.67 -5.95
N GLN A 37 17.31 8.18 -5.05
CA GLN A 37 17.14 9.62 -4.80
C GLN A 37 16.56 9.87 -3.41
N VAL A 38 16.74 11.11 -2.91
CA VAL A 38 16.14 11.57 -1.64
C VAL A 38 16.47 10.59 -0.51
N ASP A 39 15.48 10.10 0.24
CA ASP A 39 15.65 9.19 1.37
C ASP A 39 16.27 7.83 0.97
N ALA A 40 16.16 7.43 -0.30
CA ALA A 40 16.82 6.20 -0.75
C ALA A 40 18.33 6.30 -0.61
N ASP A 41 18.92 7.42 -0.97
CA ASP A 41 20.36 7.63 -0.91
C ASP A 41 20.88 7.70 0.53
N TYR A 42 20.21 8.52 1.36
CA TYR A 42 20.66 8.82 2.72
C TYR A 42 20.23 7.80 3.78
N GLN A 43 19.16 7.04 3.53
CA GLN A 43 18.58 6.13 4.53
C GLN A 43 18.55 4.68 4.05
N PHE A 44 17.92 4.39 2.90
CA PHE A 44 17.63 3.01 2.52
C PHE A 44 18.84 2.26 1.94
N ILE A 45 19.71 2.93 1.17
CA ILE A 45 20.96 2.33 0.68
C ILE A 45 21.89 1.96 1.85
N PRO A 46 22.19 2.83 2.83
CA PRO A 46 22.95 2.45 4.01
C PRO A 46 22.34 1.28 4.78
N VAL A 47 21.02 1.25 4.92
CA VAL A 47 20.32 0.13 5.57
C VAL A 47 20.44 -1.16 4.76
N LEU A 48 20.36 -1.11 3.43
CA LEU A 48 20.57 -2.30 2.58
C LEU A 48 21.99 -2.86 2.72
N TYR A 49 23.00 -1.99 2.77
CA TYR A 49 24.38 -2.42 3.08
C TYR A 49 24.46 -3.13 4.42
N ARG A 50 23.76 -2.61 5.42
CA ARG A 50 23.76 -3.19 6.76
C ARG A 50 23.01 -4.51 6.82
N ILE A 51 21.87 -4.63 6.14
CA ILE A 51 21.14 -5.91 6.00
C ILE A 51 22.03 -6.93 5.29
N TYR A 52 22.73 -6.54 4.24
CA TYR A 52 23.69 -7.39 3.56
C TYR A 52 24.77 -7.90 4.51
N ASP A 53 25.44 -7.00 5.24
CA ASP A 53 26.49 -7.32 6.18
C ASP A 53 25.98 -8.25 7.32
N PHE A 54 24.75 -7.99 7.81
CA PHE A 54 24.09 -8.85 8.79
C PHE A 54 23.83 -10.27 8.25
N LEU A 55 23.24 -10.37 7.05
CA LEU A 55 22.94 -11.67 6.45
C LEU A 55 24.20 -12.50 6.13
N HIS A 56 25.35 -11.85 5.95
CA HIS A 56 26.65 -12.50 5.75
C HIS A 56 27.45 -12.73 7.05
N GLY A 57 26.86 -12.41 8.21
CA GLY A 57 27.49 -12.59 9.51
C GLY A 57 28.60 -11.57 9.87
N ASN A 58 28.69 -10.48 9.11
CA ASN A 58 29.70 -9.44 9.28
C ASN A 58 29.22 -8.26 10.16
N ALA A 59 27.95 -8.30 10.60
CA ALA A 59 27.36 -7.25 11.45
C ALA A 59 26.34 -7.82 12.42
N SER A 60 26.18 -7.14 13.58
CA SER A 60 25.11 -7.43 14.53
C SER A 60 23.96 -6.45 14.38
N VAL A 61 22.71 -6.91 14.49
CA VAL A 61 21.53 -6.08 14.50
C VAL A 61 21.24 -5.53 15.91
N ILE A 62 21.73 -6.24 16.95
CA ILE A 62 21.40 -5.93 18.35
C ILE A 62 22.46 -5.03 18.99
N TYR A 63 23.73 -5.27 18.71
CA TYR A 63 24.84 -4.65 19.43
C TYR A 63 25.48 -3.48 18.71
N ASP A 64 25.32 -3.40 17.38
CA ASP A 64 25.95 -2.34 16.63
C ASP A 64 25.07 -1.07 16.60
N ASP A 65 25.73 0.08 16.48
CA ASP A 65 25.13 1.41 16.41
C ASP A 65 25.24 1.94 14.97
N ILE A 66 24.17 2.59 14.48
CA ILE A 66 24.19 3.31 13.20
C ILE A 66 24.68 4.76 13.37
N GLY A 67 24.96 5.18 14.60
CA GLY A 67 25.36 6.51 14.97
C GLY A 67 24.35 7.19 15.91
N LEU A 68 24.82 8.20 16.64
CA LEU A 68 24.06 8.98 17.61
C LEU A 68 23.41 8.14 18.73
N GLY A 69 23.97 6.98 19.06
CA GLY A 69 23.48 6.11 20.13
C GLY A 69 22.20 5.36 19.83
N ASN A 70 21.72 5.36 18.58
CA ASN A 70 20.53 4.59 18.18
C ASN A 70 20.89 3.15 17.84
N SER A 71 20.21 2.21 18.48
CA SER A 71 20.33 0.79 18.14
C SER A 71 19.99 0.55 16.67
N ILE A 72 20.84 -0.19 15.99
CA ILE A 72 20.59 -0.65 14.61
C ILE A 72 19.27 -1.38 14.50
N TYR A 73 18.93 -2.22 15.48
CA TYR A 73 17.67 -2.95 15.50
C TYR A 73 16.47 -2.02 15.34
N THR A 74 16.41 -0.95 16.16
CA THR A 74 15.31 0.02 16.11
C THR A 74 15.30 0.78 14.79
N SER A 75 16.47 1.21 14.31
CA SER A 75 16.57 1.93 13.03
C SER A 75 16.23 1.06 11.83
N MET A 76 16.63 -0.22 11.82
CA MET A 76 16.32 -1.15 10.75
C MET A 76 14.86 -1.58 10.74
N ILE A 77 14.20 -1.66 11.90
CA ILE A 77 12.76 -1.91 11.98
C ILE A 77 11.99 -0.69 11.47
N ILE A 78 12.36 0.51 11.91
CA ILE A 78 11.64 1.74 11.55
C ILE A 78 11.87 2.11 10.09
N GLN A 79 13.10 1.99 9.60
CA GLN A 79 13.50 2.50 8.29
C GLN A 79 13.68 1.42 7.24
N GLY A 80 13.81 0.15 7.63
CA GLY A 80 14.57 -0.67 6.76
C GLY A 80 14.01 -1.95 6.26
N SER A 81 12.82 -2.30 6.46
CA SER A 81 12.36 -3.53 5.82
C SER A 81 13.21 -4.75 6.15
N ILE A 82 13.87 -4.79 7.32
CA ILE A 82 14.65 -5.97 7.74
C ILE A 82 13.77 -7.23 7.75
N PHE A 83 12.48 -7.07 7.96
CA PHE A 83 11.51 -8.16 7.95
C PHE A 83 10.82 -8.36 6.60
N SER A 84 11.21 -7.60 5.55
CA SER A 84 10.70 -7.83 4.20
C SER A 84 11.46 -8.99 3.55
N PRO A 85 10.77 -10.11 3.22
CA PRO A 85 11.43 -11.22 2.53
C PRO A 85 12.01 -10.83 1.17
N ILE A 86 11.42 -9.81 0.53
CA ILE A 86 11.87 -9.31 -0.78
C ILE A 86 13.21 -8.58 -0.62
N THR A 87 13.38 -7.84 0.46
CA THR A 87 14.64 -7.14 0.76
C THR A 87 15.79 -8.13 1.03
N TRP A 88 15.50 -9.32 1.57
CA TRP A 88 16.51 -10.36 1.80
C TRP A 88 17.14 -10.91 0.52
N LEU A 89 16.58 -10.64 -0.65
CA LEU A 89 17.23 -10.95 -1.93
C LEU A 89 18.57 -10.24 -2.09
N VAL A 90 18.86 -9.20 -1.30
CA VAL A 90 20.18 -8.54 -1.23
C VAL A 90 21.29 -9.52 -0.86
N TYR A 91 21.00 -10.61 -0.17
CA TYR A 91 21.94 -11.68 0.16
C TYR A 91 22.65 -12.27 -1.08
N PHE A 92 21.95 -12.38 -2.20
CA PHE A 92 22.46 -13.00 -3.43
C PHE A 92 23.23 -12.04 -4.34
N VAL A 93 23.38 -10.78 -3.93
CA VAL A 93 24.02 -9.73 -4.74
C VAL A 93 25.42 -9.47 -4.19
N LYS A 94 26.35 -9.01 -5.03
CA LYS A 94 27.65 -8.53 -4.54
C LYS A 94 27.47 -7.21 -3.79
N ARG A 95 28.23 -6.99 -2.73
CA ARG A 95 28.16 -5.78 -1.91
C ARG A 95 28.34 -4.49 -2.74
N SER A 96 29.21 -4.52 -3.75
CA SER A 96 29.42 -3.39 -4.68
C SER A 96 28.23 -3.07 -5.57
N GLU A 97 27.30 -4.01 -5.75
CA GLU A 97 26.14 -3.90 -6.63
C GLU A 97 24.83 -3.54 -5.90
N ILE A 98 24.89 -3.17 -4.62
CA ILE A 98 23.68 -2.91 -3.80
C ILE A 98 22.89 -1.72 -4.37
N ILE A 99 23.56 -0.67 -4.89
CA ILE A 99 22.87 0.46 -5.53
C ILE A 99 22.12 0.00 -6.80
N ASN A 100 22.74 -0.85 -7.60
CA ASN A 100 22.12 -1.45 -8.79
C ASN A 100 20.98 -2.38 -8.41
N PHE A 101 21.16 -3.16 -7.35
CA PHE A 101 20.10 -4.02 -6.81
C PHE A 101 18.87 -3.23 -6.35
N PHE A 102 19.02 -2.01 -5.84
CA PHE A 102 17.89 -1.17 -5.46
C PHE A 102 16.91 -0.95 -6.63
N ASN A 103 17.43 -0.72 -7.83
CA ASN A 103 16.60 -0.59 -9.04
C ASN A 103 15.78 -1.86 -9.30
N ILE A 104 16.42 -3.01 -9.21
CA ILE A 104 15.74 -4.32 -9.39
C ILE A 104 14.72 -4.58 -8.29
N LEU A 105 15.04 -4.21 -7.05
CA LEU A 105 14.15 -4.36 -5.89
C LEU A 105 12.84 -3.58 -6.09
N VAL A 106 12.91 -2.34 -6.58
CA VAL A 106 11.72 -1.53 -6.89
C VAL A 106 10.90 -2.16 -8.02
N ILE A 107 11.55 -2.63 -9.09
CA ILE A 107 10.85 -3.34 -10.19
C ILE A 107 10.08 -4.56 -9.64
N ILE A 108 10.74 -5.40 -8.83
CA ILE A 108 10.10 -6.58 -8.23
C ILE A 108 8.89 -6.16 -7.39
N LYS A 109 9.03 -5.13 -6.54
CA LYS A 109 7.93 -4.65 -5.69
C LYS A 109 6.76 -4.11 -6.50
N MET A 110 6.99 -3.37 -7.57
CA MET A 110 5.92 -2.89 -8.45
C MET A 110 5.23 -4.05 -9.18
N CYS A 111 5.96 -5.06 -9.65
CA CYS A 111 5.37 -6.26 -10.23
C CYS A 111 4.50 -7.04 -9.24
N LEU A 112 4.93 -7.11 -7.97
CA LEU A 112 4.14 -7.74 -6.91
C LEU A 112 2.89 -6.94 -6.54
N LEU A 113 2.97 -5.61 -6.55
CA LEU A 113 1.81 -4.74 -6.34
C LEU A 113 0.75 -4.96 -7.43
N SER A 114 1.16 -5.08 -8.68
CA SER A 114 0.26 -5.41 -9.78
C SER A 114 -0.37 -6.80 -9.62
N LEU A 115 0.39 -7.79 -9.17
CA LEU A 115 -0.11 -9.14 -8.89
C LEU A 115 -1.16 -9.15 -7.78
N THR A 116 -0.87 -8.53 -6.65
CA THR A 116 -1.77 -8.56 -5.48
C THR A 116 -3.06 -7.78 -5.74
N SER A 117 -2.99 -6.65 -6.42
CA SER A 117 -4.17 -5.90 -6.86
C SER A 117 -5.00 -6.69 -7.88
N TYR A 118 -4.37 -7.40 -8.82
CA TYR A 118 -5.07 -8.30 -9.73
C TYR A 118 -5.77 -9.44 -8.99
N ILE A 119 -5.10 -10.07 -8.01
CA ILE A 119 -5.72 -11.12 -7.18
C ILE A 119 -6.96 -10.58 -6.48
N TYR A 120 -6.88 -9.38 -5.89
CA TYR A 120 -8.04 -8.73 -5.27
C TYR A 120 -9.18 -8.51 -6.29
N ILE A 121 -8.88 -7.85 -7.41
CA ILE A 121 -9.88 -7.48 -8.43
C ILE A 121 -10.58 -8.73 -8.96
N LYS A 122 -9.82 -9.76 -9.30
CA LYS A 122 -10.35 -11.01 -9.86
C LYS A 122 -11.26 -11.77 -8.89
N ASN A 123 -10.99 -11.70 -7.60
CA ASN A 123 -11.79 -12.39 -6.59
C ASN A 123 -13.00 -11.56 -6.12
N THR A 124 -13.01 -10.25 -6.39
CA THR A 124 -14.05 -9.34 -5.88
C THR A 124 -15.05 -8.92 -6.96
N TYR A 125 -14.59 -8.71 -8.21
CA TYR A 125 -15.41 -8.15 -9.29
C TYR A 125 -15.58 -9.11 -10.47
N LYS A 126 -16.80 -9.17 -11.02
CA LYS A 126 -17.14 -9.96 -12.22
C LYS A 126 -17.00 -9.08 -13.47
N VAL A 127 -15.78 -8.70 -13.78
CA VAL A 127 -15.43 -7.91 -14.98
C VAL A 127 -14.52 -8.73 -15.89
N SER A 128 -14.41 -8.35 -17.18
CA SER A 128 -13.55 -9.05 -18.14
C SER A 128 -12.08 -9.04 -17.72
N ASN A 129 -11.30 -10.02 -18.16
CA ASN A 129 -9.86 -10.12 -17.87
C ASN A 129 -9.10 -8.85 -18.29
N PHE A 130 -9.53 -8.18 -19.34
CA PHE A 130 -8.93 -6.91 -19.78
C PHE A 130 -9.02 -5.84 -18.69
N TYR A 131 -10.21 -5.61 -18.12
CA TYR A 131 -10.37 -4.63 -17.03
C TYR A 131 -9.64 -5.05 -15.76
N GLN A 132 -9.61 -6.35 -15.44
CA GLN A 132 -8.86 -6.84 -14.29
C GLN A 132 -7.36 -6.50 -14.39
N ILE A 133 -6.76 -6.74 -15.56
CA ILE A 133 -5.35 -6.43 -15.84
C ILE A 133 -5.15 -4.91 -15.86
N LEU A 134 -5.98 -4.18 -16.61
CA LEU A 134 -5.88 -2.73 -16.78
C LEU A 134 -5.87 -2.02 -15.42
N PHE A 135 -6.86 -2.29 -14.56
CA PHE A 135 -6.97 -1.61 -13.27
C PHE A 135 -5.90 -2.04 -12.25
N SER A 136 -5.38 -3.26 -12.35
CA SER A 136 -4.23 -3.66 -11.53
C SER A 136 -2.97 -2.89 -11.91
N VAL A 137 -2.75 -2.65 -13.20
CA VAL A 137 -1.63 -1.85 -13.71
C VAL A 137 -1.83 -0.36 -13.37
N ILE A 138 -3.03 0.19 -13.55
CA ILE A 138 -3.35 1.57 -13.16
C ILE A 138 -3.09 1.79 -11.67
N TYR A 139 -3.47 0.84 -10.81
CA TYR A 139 -3.18 0.94 -9.38
C TYR A 139 -1.68 0.92 -9.09
N THR A 140 -0.90 0.18 -9.84
CA THR A 140 0.56 0.12 -9.69
C THR A 140 1.24 1.42 -10.10
N PHE A 141 0.77 2.09 -11.15
CA PHE A 141 1.35 3.34 -11.67
C PHE A 141 0.61 4.60 -11.21
N ASN A 142 -0.08 4.55 -10.06
CA ASN A 142 -0.68 5.75 -9.51
C ASN A 142 0.37 6.73 -8.94
N GLY A 143 -0.01 8.01 -8.84
CA GLY A 143 0.91 9.05 -8.41
C GLY A 143 1.51 8.84 -7.02
N TRP A 144 0.80 8.19 -6.10
CA TRP A 144 1.36 7.86 -4.78
C TRP A 144 2.55 6.90 -4.91
N VAL A 145 2.41 5.84 -5.70
CA VAL A 145 3.50 4.87 -5.92
C VAL A 145 4.67 5.54 -6.62
N LEU A 146 4.40 6.35 -7.65
CA LEU A 146 5.44 7.06 -8.41
C LEU A 146 6.18 8.11 -7.58
N LEU A 147 5.54 8.73 -6.59
CA LEU A 147 6.16 9.69 -5.69
C LEU A 147 6.90 9.04 -4.51
N ASN A 148 6.58 7.78 -4.16
CA ASN A 148 7.08 7.13 -2.96
C ASN A 148 7.81 5.80 -3.25
N TYR A 149 8.11 5.48 -4.50
CA TYR A 149 8.76 4.20 -4.86
C TYR A 149 10.09 3.97 -4.15
N PHE A 150 10.81 5.04 -3.83
CA PHE A 150 12.08 4.97 -3.12
C PHE A 150 11.94 4.60 -1.64
N ASN A 151 10.77 4.74 -1.05
CA ASN A 151 10.45 4.26 0.30
C ASN A 151 10.07 2.78 0.24
N ILE A 152 11.06 1.91 0.05
CA ILE A 152 10.88 0.48 -0.25
C ILE A 152 10.03 -0.28 0.78
N MET A 153 10.10 0.09 2.06
CA MET A 153 9.30 -0.52 3.13
C MET A 153 7.81 -0.11 3.07
N TRP A 154 7.53 1.09 2.54
CA TRP A 154 6.13 1.52 2.38
C TRP A 154 5.45 0.73 1.27
N LEU A 155 6.19 0.44 0.19
CA LEU A 155 5.69 -0.38 -0.91
C LEU A 155 5.26 -1.78 -0.44
N ASP A 156 5.97 -2.40 0.49
CA ASP A 156 5.62 -3.73 1.00
C ASP A 156 4.22 -3.76 1.63
N SER A 157 3.88 -2.78 2.47
CA SER A 157 2.55 -2.68 3.05
C SER A 157 1.48 -2.35 2.00
N VAL A 158 1.81 -1.55 0.98
CA VAL A 158 0.90 -1.25 -0.13
C VAL A 158 0.70 -2.47 -1.03
N ILE A 159 1.70 -3.32 -1.20
CA ILE A 159 1.58 -4.63 -1.87
C ILE A 159 0.61 -5.55 -1.11
N LEU A 160 0.68 -5.56 0.22
CA LEU A 160 -0.19 -6.39 1.05
C LEU A 160 -1.62 -5.84 1.17
N PHE A 161 -1.81 -4.54 0.97
CA PHE A 161 -3.09 -3.87 1.19
C PHE A 161 -4.26 -4.46 0.39
N PRO A 162 -4.17 -4.72 -0.93
CA PRO A 162 -5.25 -5.38 -1.67
C PRO A 162 -5.61 -6.76 -1.11
N LEU A 163 -4.61 -7.52 -0.64
CA LEU A 163 -4.84 -8.83 -0.02
C LEU A 163 -5.49 -8.71 1.36
N ILE A 164 -5.09 -7.70 2.15
CA ILE A 164 -5.73 -7.41 3.44
C ILE A 164 -7.21 -7.12 3.23
N VAL A 165 -7.57 -6.30 2.24
CA VAL A 165 -8.98 -5.99 1.93
C VAL A 165 -9.73 -7.23 1.46
N LEU A 166 -9.12 -8.05 0.59
CA LEU A 166 -9.71 -9.31 0.14
C LEU A 166 -10.02 -10.26 1.31
N PHE A 167 -9.06 -10.42 2.22
CA PHE A 167 -9.23 -11.32 3.36
C PHE A 167 -10.11 -10.71 4.46
N LEU A 168 -10.16 -9.39 4.55
CA LEU A 168 -11.14 -8.70 5.39
C LEU A 168 -12.58 -8.97 4.92
N ASP A 169 -12.85 -8.88 3.61
CA ASP A 169 -14.15 -9.26 3.06
C ASP A 169 -14.48 -10.73 3.34
N LYS A 170 -13.52 -11.65 3.20
CA LYS A 170 -13.73 -13.06 3.56
C LYS A 170 -14.00 -13.26 5.05
N LEU A 171 -13.37 -12.47 5.93
CA LEU A 171 -13.68 -12.49 7.35
C LEU A 171 -15.09 -12.00 7.62
N LEU A 172 -15.47 -10.86 7.05
CA LEU A 172 -16.78 -10.24 7.29
C LEU A 172 -17.93 -11.09 6.72
N PHE A 173 -17.74 -11.75 5.55
CA PHE A 173 -18.81 -12.42 4.82
C PHE A 173 -18.79 -13.94 4.91
N GLU A 174 -17.60 -14.54 5.02
CA GLU A 174 -17.42 -15.99 5.00
C GLU A 174 -16.94 -16.55 6.35
N ASN A 175 -16.70 -15.70 7.34
CA ASN A 175 -16.10 -16.04 8.64
C ASN A 175 -14.70 -16.69 8.53
N LYS A 176 -13.92 -16.36 7.46
CA LYS A 176 -12.56 -16.87 7.23
C LYS A 176 -11.54 -15.82 7.67
N TYR A 177 -10.95 -15.98 8.84
CA TYR A 177 -10.10 -14.99 9.49
C TYR A 177 -8.59 -15.17 9.29
N MET A 178 -8.11 -16.39 8.97
CA MET A 178 -6.67 -16.68 8.94
C MET A 178 -5.89 -15.83 7.92
N GLY A 179 -6.43 -15.68 6.69
CA GLY A 179 -5.79 -14.84 5.66
C GLY A 179 -5.65 -13.39 6.09
N TYR A 180 -6.67 -12.85 6.78
CA TYR A 180 -6.65 -11.50 7.34
C TYR A 180 -5.56 -11.36 8.42
N ILE A 181 -5.51 -12.29 9.38
CA ILE A 181 -4.48 -12.28 10.44
C ILE A 181 -3.08 -12.30 9.82
N ILE A 182 -2.81 -13.21 8.90
CA ILE A 182 -1.49 -13.36 8.28
C ILE A 182 -1.09 -12.09 7.53
N THR A 183 -1.95 -11.58 6.65
CA THR A 183 -1.60 -10.44 5.80
C THR A 183 -1.48 -9.14 6.60
N LEU A 184 -2.34 -8.92 7.60
CA LEU A 184 -2.24 -7.77 8.47
C LEU A 184 -1.00 -7.83 9.38
N SER A 185 -0.70 -9.00 9.97
CA SER A 185 0.50 -9.19 10.79
C SER A 185 1.78 -8.91 9.98
N LEU A 186 1.87 -9.43 8.76
CA LEU A 186 3.02 -9.18 7.88
C LEU A 186 3.17 -7.69 7.56
N SER A 187 2.06 -7.00 7.25
CA SER A 187 2.10 -5.56 7.00
C SER A 187 2.58 -4.77 8.20
N LEU A 188 2.08 -5.09 9.40
CA LEU A 188 2.48 -4.46 10.66
C LEU A 188 3.95 -4.71 11.01
N ILE A 189 4.45 -5.94 10.78
CA ILE A 189 5.85 -6.32 11.03
C ILE A 189 6.78 -5.51 10.11
N ILE A 190 6.43 -5.39 8.82
CA ILE A 190 7.31 -4.75 7.83
C ILE A 190 7.27 -3.22 7.96
N SER A 191 6.09 -2.63 8.10
CA SER A 191 5.93 -1.18 8.16
C SER A 191 4.76 -0.79 9.05
N TYR A 192 5.03 -0.60 10.34
CA TYR A 192 4.03 -0.19 11.32
C TYR A 192 3.30 1.10 10.93
N TYR A 193 4.04 2.07 10.36
CA TYR A 193 3.51 3.39 10.05
C TYR A 193 2.47 3.37 8.92
N ILE A 194 2.77 2.72 7.79
CA ILE A 194 1.80 2.57 6.70
C ILE A 194 0.65 1.66 7.13
N SER A 195 0.94 0.64 7.93
CA SER A 195 -0.10 -0.25 8.47
C SER A 195 -1.05 0.45 9.43
N ALA A 196 -0.64 1.54 10.09
CA ALA A 196 -1.54 2.36 10.90
C ALA A 196 -2.64 3.02 10.04
N PHE A 197 -2.32 3.52 8.84
CA PHE A 197 -3.35 4.00 7.90
C PHE A 197 -4.26 2.87 7.43
N ILE A 198 -3.71 1.67 7.22
CA ILE A 198 -4.49 0.48 6.86
C ILE A 198 -5.45 0.12 7.99
N LEU A 199 -5.04 0.19 9.26
CA LEU A 199 -5.92 -0.04 10.41
C LEU A 199 -7.07 0.98 10.47
N ILE A 200 -6.79 2.26 10.23
CA ILE A 200 -7.83 3.30 10.12
C ILE A 200 -8.82 2.94 9.00
N PHE A 201 -8.31 2.55 7.84
CA PHE A 201 -9.15 2.11 6.73
C PHE A 201 -10.01 0.90 7.09
N ILE A 202 -9.45 -0.12 7.75
CA ILE A 202 -10.16 -1.33 8.16
C ILE A 202 -11.36 -0.98 9.04
N VAL A 203 -11.21 -0.05 9.99
CA VAL A 203 -12.30 0.41 10.86
C VAL A 203 -13.43 0.99 10.02
N PHE A 204 -13.17 2.04 9.22
CA PHE A 204 -14.21 2.69 8.41
C PHE A 204 -14.81 1.76 7.37
N TYR A 205 -13.98 0.99 6.67
CA TYR A 205 -14.43 0.03 5.67
C TYR A 205 -15.36 -1.03 6.28
N SER A 206 -14.98 -1.60 7.42
CA SER A 206 -15.79 -2.61 8.09
C SER A 206 -17.15 -2.07 8.54
N PHE A 207 -17.20 -0.85 9.11
CA PHE A 207 -18.46 -0.21 9.46
C PHE A 207 -19.35 -0.01 8.23
N ILE A 208 -18.81 0.49 7.16
CA ILE A 208 -19.52 0.73 5.90
C ILE A 208 -20.02 -0.59 5.31
N ARG A 209 -19.19 -1.63 5.29
CA ARG A 209 -19.56 -2.95 4.78
C ARG A 209 -20.63 -3.60 5.65
N LEU A 210 -20.52 -3.55 6.95
CA LEU A 210 -21.51 -4.10 7.89
C LEU A 210 -22.86 -3.38 7.79
N SER A 211 -22.89 -2.07 7.48
CA SER A 211 -24.14 -1.35 7.26
C SER A 211 -24.96 -1.87 6.08
N LEU A 212 -24.34 -2.60 5.14
CA LEU A 212 -25.00 -3.24 4.00
C LEU A 212 -25.73 -4.53 4.37
N PHE A 213 -25.38 -5.13 5.51
CA PHE A 213 -25.96 -6.38 5.94
C PHE A 213 -27.21 -6.20 6.80
N LYS A 214 -28.26 -6.92 6.43
CA LYS A 214 -29.33 -7.28 7.36
C LYS A 214 -28.89 -8.61 8.00
N LYS A 215 -28.24 -8.60 9.13
CA LYS A 215 -27.87 -9.83 9.80
C LYS A 215 -28.07 -9.74 11.30
N ASP A 216 -28.65 -10.79 11.84
CA ASP A 216 -28.81 -11.01 13.27
C ASP A 216 -27.49 -11.26 14.01
N ASN A 217 -26.35 -11.32 13.29
CA ASN A 217 -25.03 -11.73 13.79
C ASN A 217 -23.94 -10.64 13.80
N TYR A 218 -24.28 -9.35 13.80
CA TYR A 218 -23.27 -8.25 13.87
C TYR A 218 -22.27 -8.42 15.00
N LYS A 219 -22.75 -8.75 16.20
CA LYS A 219 -21.91 -8.89 17.40
C LYS A 219 -20.82 -9.94 17.18
N LYS A 220 -21.15 -11.09 16.60
CA LYS A 220 -20.18 -12.16 16.31
C LYS A 220 -19.12 -11.72 15.30
N VAL A 221 -19.52 -11.05 14.23
CA VAL A 221 -18.59 -10.59 13.19
C VAL A 221 -17.67 -9.50 13.72
N ILE A 222 -18.19 -8.52 14.46
CA ILE A 222 -17.40 -7.47 15.10
C ILE A 222 -16.43 -8.07 16.12
N LEU A 223 -16.88 -9.01 16.94
CA LEU A 223 -16.01 -9.70 17.90
C LEU A 223 -14.89 -10.46 17.19
N MET A 224 -15.22 -11.19 16.12
CA MET A 224 -14.23 -11.94 15.33
C MET A 224 -13.23 -10.99 14.65
N LEU A 225 -13.68 -9.87 14.12
CA LEU A 225 -12.80 -8.83 13.56
C LEU A 225 -11.87 -8.27 14.64
N GLY A 226 -12.42 -7.91 15.80
CA GLY A 226 -11.65 -7.40 16.94
C GLY A 226 -10.58 -8.38 17.41
N ILE A 227 -10.98 -9.64 17.66
CA ILE A 227 -10.04 -10.70 18.07
C ILE A 227 -8.97 -10.93 17.01
N SER A 228 -9.33 -11.03 15.73
CA SER A 228 -8.37 -11.24 14.64
C SER A 228 -7.38 -10.09 14.52
N THR A 229 -7.83 -8.84 14.69
CA THR A 229 -6.97 -7.66 14.69
C THR A 229 -6.04 -7.65 15.91
N LEU A 230 -6.54 -7.99 17.11
CA LEU A 230 -5.71 -8.13 18.32
C LEU A 230 -4.65 -9.21 18.17
N ILE A 231 -5.00 -10.37 17.60
CA ILE A 231 -4.03 -11.43 17.31
C ILE A 231 -2.95 -10.91 16.34
N SER A 232 -3.33 -10.16 15.30
CA SER A 232 -2.37 -9.59 14.36
C SER A 232 -1.42 -8.59 15.04
N LEU A 233 -1.95 -7.74 15.94
CA LEU A 233 -1.15 -6.80 16.73
C LEU A 233 -0.23 -7.55 17.71
N PHE A 234 -0.70 -8.63 18.33
CA PHE A 234 0.11 -9.44 19.23
C PHE A 234 1.26 -10.13 18.48
N ILE A 235 1.00 -10.76 17.33
CA ILE A 235 2.04 -11.39 16.50
C ILE A 235 3.09 -10.36 16.06
N SER A 236 2.69 -9.12 15.75
CA SER A 236 3.60 -8.07 15.26
C SER A 236 4.22 -7.23 16.38
N SER A 237 3.91 -7.50 17.65
CA SER A 237 4.31 -6.66 18.80
C SER A 237 5.81 -6.46 18.91
N PHE A 238 6.63 -7.46 18.59
CA PHE A 238 8.10 -7.38 18.63
C PHE A 238 8.69 -6.34 17.65
N SER A 239 7.97 -6.00 16.58
CA SER A 239 8.34 -4.94 15.63
C SER A 239 7.62 -3.63 15.95
N VAL A 240 6.32 -3.68 16.23
CA VAL A 240 5.47 -2.49 16.41
C VAL A 240 5.82 -1.75 17.71
N ILE A 241 5.99 -2.46 18.84
CA ILE A 241 6.22 -1.80 20.14
C ILE A 241 7.53 -1.01 20.15
N PRO A 242 8.70 -1.55 19.74
CA PRO A 242 9.94 -0.77 19.70
C PRO A 242 9.82 0.41 18.73
N SER A 243 9.15 0.24 17.58
CA SER A 243 8.99 1.30 16.58
C SER A 243 8.14 2.46 17.10
N VAL A 244 7.00 2.15 17.74
CA VAL A 244 6.11 3.16 18.34
C VAL A 244 6.82 3.86 19.49
N TYR A 245 7.49 3.12 20.38
CA TYR A 245 8.24 3.67 21.50
C TYR A 245 9.31 4.66 21.03
N GLN A 246 10.12 4.29 20.03
CA GLN A 246 11.12 5.18 19.44
C GLN A 246 10.49 6.42 18.79
N THR A 247 9.33 6.27 18.15
CA THR A 247 8.62 7.40 17.54
C THR A 247 8.13 8.39 18.58
N ILE A 248 7.61 7.91 19.71
CA ILE A 248 7.17 8.77 20.84
C ILE A 248 8.34 9.53 21.46
N LEU A 249 9.51 8.89 21.60
CA LEU A 249 10.70 9.52 22.13
C LEU A 249 11.35 10.52 21.16
N SER A 250 11.01 10.45 19.88
CA SER A 250 11.56 11.37 18.88
C SER A 250 10.92 12.75 18.96
N SER A 251 11.67 13.80 18.60
CA SER A 251 11.18 15.18 18.52
C SER A 251 10.16 15.41 17.39
N ARG A 252 9.83 14.37 16.62
CA ARG A 252 8.91 14.48 15.47
C ARG A 252 7.48 14.86 15.86
N LEU A 253 7.04 14.53 17.06
CA LEU A 253 5.70 14.87 17.56
C LEU A 253 5.62 16.31 18.12
N SER A 254 6.76 16.97 18.36
CA SER A 254 6.82 18.29 19.01
C SER A 254 6.83 19.48 18.05
N ASN A 255 6.79 19.26 16.73
CA ASN A 255 6.85 20.35 15.76
C ASN A 255 5.50 21.06 15.60
N ASN A 256 5.41 22.25 16.18
CA ASN A 256 4.34 23.23 15.93
C ASN A 256 4.59 23.97 14.61
N SER A 257 4.46 23.28 13.48
CA SER A 257 4.46 23.96 12.19
C SER A 257 3.07 24.55 11.94
N ASN A 258 3.02 25.87 11.66
CA ASN A 258 1.79 26.55 11.26
C ASN A 258 1.41 26.11 9.84
N TYR A 259 0.51 25.13 9.73
CA TYR A 259 -0.05 24.71 8.46
C TYR A 259 -1.32 25.53 8.12
N PRO A 260 -1.52 25.95 6.86
CA PRO A 260 -2.76 26.60 6.45
C PRO A 260 -3.94 25.65 6.60
N LEU A 261 -5.08 26.15 7.10
CA LEU A 261 -6.29 25.34 7.31
C LEU A 261 -6.81 24.68 6.03
N PHE A 262 -6.75 25.40 4.92
CA PHE A 262 -7.18 24.93 3.61
C PHE A 262 -6.05 25.12 2.59
N GLY A 263 -5.92 24.19 1.72
CA GLY A 263 -4.97 24.31 0.63
C GLY A 263 -5.16 23.19 -0.37
N CYS A 264 -5.49 23.51 -1.60
CA CYS A 264 -5.35 22.61 -2.73
C CYS A 264 -4.27 23.19 -3.64
N THR A 265 -3.12 22.57 -3.66
CA THR A 265 -2.02 22.91 -4.58
C THR A 265 -1.94 21.88 -5.69
N ILE A 266 -1.41 22.26 -6.85
CA ILE A 266 -1.15 21.35 -7.96
C ILE A 266 -0.33 20.13 -7.48
N ASN A 267 0.59 20.34 -6.54
CA ASN A 267 1.39 19.26 -5.95
C ASN A 267 0.55 18.17 -5.26
N LYS A 268 -0.63 18.53 -4.75
CA LYS A 268 -1.55 17.55 -4.14
C LYS A 268 -2.22 16.65 -5.18
N ILE A 269 -2.49 17.19 -6.36
CA ILE A 269 -3.12 16.46 -7.48
C ILE A 269 -2.17 15.38 -8.01
N ILE A 270 -0.85 15.58 -7.93
CA ILE A 270 0.16 14.62 -8.38
C ILE A 270 -0.01 13.25 -7.72
N TYR A 271 -0.44 13.20 -6.44
CA TYR A 271 -0.70 11.94 -5.74
C TYR A 271 -1.80 11.08 -6.40
N PHE A 272 -2.62 11.67 -7.26
CA PHE A 272 -3.71 10.99 -7.99
C PHE A 272 -3.41 10.84 -9.48
N MET A 273 -2.26 11.31 -9.98
CA MET A 273 -1.86 11.11 -11.38
C MET A 273 -1.76 9.62 -11.70
N GLY A 274 -1.97 9.28 -12.97
CA GLY A 274 -2.05 7.87 -13.41
C GLY A 274 -3.41 7.21 -13.20
N ASN A 275 -4.31 7.83 -12.42
CA ASN A 275 -5.66 7.31 -12.16
C ASN A 275 -6.79 8.03 -12.91
N TYR A 276 -6.49 8.78 -13.97
CA TYR A 276 -7.51 9.59 -14.67
C TYR A 276 -8.72 8.76 -15.11
N LEU A 277 -8.50 7.57 -15.67
CA LEU A 277 -9.59 6.68 -16.05
C LEU A 277 -10.44 6.28 -14.84
N ALA A 278 -9.80 5.96 -13.72
CA ALA A 278 -10.51 5.62 -12.49
C ALA A 278 -11.30 6.82 -11.93
N ILE A 279 -10.75 8.02 -11.98
CA ILE A 279 -11.45 9.25 -11.58
C ILE A 279 -12.69 9.46 -12.44
N ILE A 280 -12.57 9.33 -13.77
CA ILE A 280 -13.70 9.51 -14.70
C ILE A 280 -14.80 8.49 -14.40
N LEU A 281 -14.46 7.20 -14.31
CA LEU A 281 -15.45 6.14 -14.08
C LEU A 281 -16.08 6.25 -12.67
N PHE A 282 -15.30 6.62 -11.66
CA PHE A 282 -15.83 6.89 -10.32
C PHE A 282 -16.78 8.08 -10.31
N SER A 283 -16.46 9.16 -11.07
CA SER A 283 -17.36 10.30 -11.24
C SER A 283 -18.66 9.90 -11.94
N MET A 284 -18.58 9.06 -12.98
CA MET A 284 -19.75 8.52 -13.67
C MET A 284 -20.64 7.68 -12.75
N LEU A 285 -20.06 6.98 -11.78
CA LEU A 285 -20.80 6.23 -10.77
C LEU A 285 -21.73 7.16 -9.97
N MET A 286 -21.29 8.38 -9.70
CA MET A 286 -22.09 9.37 -8.95
C MET A 286 -23.39 9.73 -9.66
N PHE A 287 -23.42 9.77 -10.99
CA PHE A 287 -24.62 10.05 -11.79
C PHE A 287 -25.59 8.83 -11.84
N LYS A 288 -25.16 7.64 -11.42
CA LYS A 288 -25.97 6.42 -11.40
C LYS A 288 -26.57 6.08 -10.04
N MET A 289 -26.59 7.03 -9.09
CA MET A 289 -27.08 6.82 -7.71
C MET A 289 -28.51 6.29 -7.60
N GLY A 290 -29.36 6.44 -8.64
CA GLY A 290 -30.78 6.03 -8.58
C GLY A 290 -31.03 4.54 -8.48
N LYS A 291 -30.17 3.67 -9.06
CA LYS A 291 -30.41 2.21 -9.15
C LYS A 291 -29.81 1.41 -7.98
N ASP A 292 -28.70 1.89 -7.40
CA ASP A 292 -28.02 1.20 -6.28
C ASP A 292 -27.47 2.20 -5.29
N ARG A 293 -28.37 3.06 -4.81
CA ARG A 293 -28.05 4.24 -4.01
C ARG A 293 -27.19 3.92 -2.78
N LYS A 294 -27.46 2.82 -2.09
CA LYS A 294 -26.77 2.49 -0.85
C LYS A 294 -25.30 2.15 -1.05
N ASN A 295 -24.98 1.30 -2.04
CA ASN A 295 -23.59 0.92 -2.34
C ASN A 295 -22.80 2.10 -2.88
N VAL A 296 -23.39 2.92 -3.74
CA VAL A 296 -22.75 4.13 -4.28
C VAL A 296 -22.45 5.14 -3.19
N ILE A 297 -23.43 5.42 -2.30
CA ILE A 297 -23.23 6.33 -1.16
C ILE A 297 -22.10 5.81 -0.25
N ASN A 298 -22.06 4.52 0.03
CA ASN A 298 -21.05 3.94 0.89
C ASN A 298 -19.63 4.08 0.30
N LEU A 299 -19.46 3.86 -1.00
CA LEU A 299 -18.18 4.11 -1.68
C LEU A 299 -17.80 5.59 -1.66
N LEU A 300 -18.80 6.48 -1.84
CA LEU A 300 -18.59 7.92 -1.77
C LEU A 300 -18.17 8.36 -0.36
N VAL A 301 -18.86 7.91 0.67
CA VAL A 301 -18.52 8.23 2.06
C VAL A 301 -17.10 7.77 2.36
N LEU A 302 -16.74 6.55 1.97
CA LEU A 302 -15.39 6.03 2.16
C LEU A 302 -14.34 6.88 1.42
N PHE A 303 -14.65 7.30 0.17
CA PHE A 303 -13.78 8.18 -0.59
C PHE A 303 -13.60 9.54 0.09
N ILE A 304 -14.70 10.19 0.50
CA ILE A 304 -14.67 11.50 1.15
C ILE A 304 -13.86 11.45 2.45
N LEU A 305 -14.02 10.40 3.27
CA LEU A 305 -13.30 10.26 4.54
C LEU A 305 -11.77 10.34 4.38
N PHE A 306 -11.24 9.76 3.30
CA PHE A 306 -9.80 9.80 3.03
C PHE A 306 -9.39 10.97 2.10
N PHE A 307 -10.29 11.47 1.26
CA PHE A 307 -10.00 12.58 0.34
C PHE A 307 -10.07 13.95 1.01
N ILE A 308 -10.92 14.11 2.03
CA ILE A 308 -11.10 15.40 2.72
C ILE A 308 -9.80 15.92 3.34
N GLY A 309 -8.92 15.02 3.81
CA GLY A 309 -7.60 15.39 4.32
C GLY A 309 -6.67 15.99 3.25
N VAL A 310 -6.96 15.81 1.97
CA VAL A 310 -6.20 16.46 0.89
C VAL A 310 -6.53 17.97 0.80
N ILE A 311 -7.74 18.36 1.19
CA ILE A 311 -8.22 19.74 1.14
C ILE A 311 -8.10 20.41 2.51
N PHE A 312 -8.44 19.70 3.58
CA PHE A 312 -8.54 20.21 4.94
C PHE A 312 -7.40 19.68 5.81
N GLU A 313 -6.44 20.54 6.10
CA GLU A 313 -5.18 20.20 6.76
C GLU A 313 -5.33 19.60 8.17
N PRO A 314 -6.26 20.03 9.04
CA PRO A 314 -6.45 19.39 10.34
C PRO A 314 -6.76 17.88 10.26
N ILE A 315 -7.51 17.44 9.24
CA ILE A 315 -7.76 16.00 9.03
C ILE A 315 -6.51 15.30 8.49
N ASN A 316 -5.76 15.94 7.58
CA ASN A 316 -4.47 15.43 7.14
C ASN A 316 -3.53 15.19 8.33
N LEU A 317 -3.40 16.17 9.23
CA LEU A 317 -2.60 16.06 10.44
C LEU A 317 -3.11 14.97 11.38
N ALA A 318 -4.44 14.87 11.57
CA ALA A 318 -5.04 13.82 12.40
C ALA A 318 -4.73 12.42 11.85
N LEU A 319 -4.83 12.22 10.53
CA LEU A 319 -4.45 10.98 9.89
C LEU A 319 -2.95 10.66 10.04
N HIS A 320 -2.10 11.68 10.19
CA HIS A 320 -0.65 11.55 10.40
C HIS A 320 -0.24 11.61 11.88
N PHE A 321 -1.16 11.42 12.80
CA PHE A 321 -0.90 11.46 14.25
C PHE A 321 -0.25 12.78 14.71
N GLY A 322 -0.63 13.90 14.09
CA GLY A 322 -0.22 15.24 14.46
C GLY A 322 0.88 15.87 13.61
N SER A 323 1.66 15.10 12.86
CA SER A 323 2.71 15.66 11.99
C SER A 323 3.00 14.80 10.77
N HIS A 324 3.00 15.41 9.58
CA HIS A 324 3.34 14.70 8.33
C HIS A 324 4.75 15.02 7.79
N TRP A 325 5.48 15.96 8.39
CA TRP A 325 6.79 16.42 7.93
C TRP A 325 6.79 16.70 6.40
N SER A 326 7.84 16.23 5.73
CA SER A 326 8.04 16.44 4.28
C SER A 326 7.15 15.57 3.39
N PHE A 327 6.40 14.62 3.95
CA PHE A 327 5.59 13.65 3.17
C PHE A 327 4.11 13.73 3.56
N PRO A 328 3.37 14.73 3.06
CA PRO A 328 1.92 14.78 3.23
C PRO A 328 1.23 13.65 2.44
N TYR A 329 0.02 13.29 2.84
CA TYR A 329 -0.85 12.36 2.10
C TYR A 329 -0.29 10.94 1.95
N ARG A 330 0.52 10.45 2.91
CA ARG A 330 1.03 9.06 2.90
C ARG A 330 -0.07 8.01 2.83
N TYR A 331 -1.28 8.33 3.26
CA TYR A 331 -2.47 7.49 3.18
C TYR A 331 -3.17 7.50 1.81
N SER A 332 -2.75 8.34 0.85
CA SER A 332 -3.50 8.50 -0.42
C SER A 332 -3.45 7.29 -1.35
N PHE A 333 -2.61 6.28 -1.08
CA PHE A 333 -2.72 4.96 -1.72
C PHE A 333 -4.08 4.32 -1.45
N ILE A 334 -4.68 4.56 -0.27
CA ILE A 334 -6.03 4.13 0.09
C ILE A 334 -7.07 4.84 -0.79
N THR A 335 -6.95 6.16 -0.95
CA THR A 335 -7.87 6.94 -1.80
C THR A 335 -7.81 6.46 -3.25
N ASN A 336 -6.60 6.21 -3.77
CA ASN A 336 -6.40 5.63 -5.10
C ASN A 336 -7.04 4.24 -5.23
N PHE A 337 -6.95 3.41 -4.20
CA PHE A 337 -7.59 2.10 -4.18
C PHE A 337 -9.13 2.20 -4.19
N ILE A 338 -9.71 3.14 -3.44
CA ILE A 338 -11.16 3.39 -3.43
C ILE A 338 -11.65 3.85 -4.81
N LEU A 339 -10.89 4.67 -5.53
CA LEU A 339 -11.19 5.04 -6.91
C LEU A 339 -11.26 3.82 -7.82
N ILE A 340 -10.32 2.88 -7.69
CA ILE A 340 -10.33 1.60 -8.43
C ILE A 340 -11.56 0.77 -8.07
N MET A 341 -11.88 0.65 -6.76
CA MET A 341 -13.06 -0.08 -6.30
C MET A 341 -14.35 0.47 -6.93
N GLY A 342 -14.53 1.78 -6.90
CA GLY A 342 -15.72 2.42 -7.46
C GLY A 342 -15.80 2.32 -8.97
N SER A 343 -14.67 2.39 -9.67
CA SER A 343 -14.60 2.23 -11.13
C SER A 343 -14.97 0.82 -11.57
N LEU A 344 -14.45 -0.19 -10.88
CA LEU A 344 -14.77 -1.59 -11.16
C LEU A 344 -16.23 -1.90 -10.83
N TYR A 345 -16.74 -1.33 -9.73
CA TYR A 345 -18.16 -1.43 -9.39
C TYR A 345 -19.04 -0.79 -10.47
N TYR A 346 -18.64 0.35 -11.04
CA TYR A 346 -19.35 0.98 -12.16
C TYR A 346 -19.36 0.09 -13.40
N ILE A 347 -18.20 -0.47 -13.78
CA ILE A 347 -18.09 -1.34 -14.95
C ILE A 347 -18.95 -2.59 -14.77
N GLU A 348 -18.88 -3.24 -13.61
CA GLU A 348 -19.63 -4.48 -13.33
C GLU A 348 -21.15 -4.29 -13.41
N ASN A 349 -21.66 -3.16 -12.90
CA ASN A 349 -23.10 -2.99 -12.72
C ASN A 349 -23.78 -2.13 -13.79
N PHE A 350 -23.03 -1.25 -14.47
CA PHE A 350 -23.60 -0.25 -15.38
C PHE A 350 -23.04 -0.27 -16.79
N CYS A 351 -21.92 -0.95 -17.06
CA CYS A 351 -21.40 -1.14 -18.41
C CYS A 351 -21.87 -2.49 -18.97
N HIS A 352 -22.81 -2.48 -19.92
CA HIS A 352 -23.36 -3.67 -20.57
C HIS A 352 -22.34 -4.50 -21.39
N ILE A 353 -21.13 -3.99 -21.58
CA ILE A 353 -20.08 -4.63 -22.40
C ILE A 353 -19.53 -5.92 -21.76
N SER A 354 -19.76 -6.14 -20.47
CA SER A 354 -19.16 -7.25 -19.73
C SER A 354 -19.88 -8.60 -19.87
N LYS A 355 -21.10 -8.65 -20.40
CA LYS A 355 -21.90 -9.89 -20.44
C LYS A 355 -21.69 -10.77 -21.67
N HIS A 356 -21.11 -10.26 -22.76
CA HIS A 356 -20.97 -11.01 -24.04
C HIS A 356 -19.56 -11.50 -24.36
N ILE A 357 -18.58 -11.33 -23.47
CA ILE A 357 -17.18 -11.74 -23.73
C ILE A 357 -16.71 -12.84 -22.74
N ILE A 358 -17.63 -13.39 -21.94
CA ILE A 358 -17.27 -14.39 -20.91
C ILE A 358 -17.55 -15.84 -21.36
N ASP A 359 -18.12 -16.06 -22.56
CA ASP A 359 -18.30 -17.38 -23.15
C ASP A 359 -17.12 -17.79 -24.05
#